data_f4a616253869fdeebc4d66c07717cc82
#
_entry.id   f4a616253869fdeebc4d66c07717cc82
#
_cell.length_a   1.000
_cell.length_b   1.000
_cell.length_c   1.000
_cell.angle_alpha   90.00
_cell.angle_beta   90.00
_cell.angle_gamma   90.00
#
_symmetry.space_group_name_H-M   'P 1'
#
loop_
_entity.id
_entity.type
_entity.pdbx_description
1 polymer ?
#
loop_
_entity_poly.entity_id
_entity_poly.type
_entity_poly.pdbx_seq_one_letter_code
_entity_poly.pdbx_strand_id
1 'polypeptide(L)'
;MERYEAIGLIETFGLVFVLEAADAMVKAADVELIGYENVASGYISVLVQGDVGACRTAVQAGVKAVEAMGAQVYSSVVIPRPHHNPLLTGGTSASGVMEWRHLYEIC
;
A
#
# COMPACT_ATOMS: atom_id res chain seq x y z
N MET A 1 18.79 6.28 15.16
CA MET A 1 17.51 6.06 15.76
C MET A 1 16.61 5.21 14.88
N GLU A 2 15.92 4.36 15.52
CA GLU A 2 15.03 3.46 14.83
C GLU A 2 13.81 4.19 14.32
N ARG A 3 13.48 3.95 13.10
CA ARG A 3 12.27 4.49 12.55
C ARG A 3 11.32 3.35 12.29
N TYR A 4 10.11 3.55 12.72
CA TYR A 4 9.08 2.57 12.51
C TYR A 4 8.45 2.83 11.17
N GLU A 5 8.67 1.93 10.24
CA GLU A 5 8.16 2.11 8.90
C GLU A 5 6.91 1.29 8.69
N ALA A 6 6.15 1.71 7.71
CA ALA A 6 4.92 1.03 7.38
C ALA A 6 4.75 1.01 5.88
N ILE A 7 3.90 0.12 5.44
CA ILE A 7 3.49 0.03 4.05
C ILE A 7 2.03 0.41 3.99
N GLY A 8 1.69 1.31 3.08
CA GLY A 8 0.30 1.61 2.76
C GLY A 8 -0.05 0.99 1.44
N LEU A 9 -1.24 0.42 1.36
CA LEU A 9 -1.65 -0.30 0.17
C LEU A 9 -3.09 0.04 -0.18
N ILE A 10 -3.33 0.29 -1.46
CA ILE A 10 -4.68 0.45 -1.97
C ILE A 10 -4.80 -0.43 -3.20
N GLU A 11 -5.88 -1.19 -3.24
CA GLU A 11 -6.16 -2.08 -4.36
C GLU A 11 -7.45 -1.65 -5.03
N THR A 12 -7.40 -1.48 -6.35
CA THR A 12 -8.55 -1.07 -7.12
C THR A 12 -8.76 -2.00 -8.30
N PHE A 13 -9.94 -1.94 -8.86
CA PHE A 13 -10.21 -2.64 -10.11
C PHE A 13 -9.95 -1.68 -11.26
N GLY A 14 -8.84 -1.90 -11.95
CA GLY A 14 -8.50 -1.09 -13.10
C GLY A 14 -7.38 -0.11 -12.84
N LEU A 15 -6.65 0.18 -13.90
CA LEU A 15 -5.44 1.00 -13.82
C LEU A 15 -5.74 2.45 -13.50
N VAL A 16 -6.83 2.97 -14.06
CA VAL A 16 -7.13 4.39 -13.90
C VAL A 16 -7.28 4.75 -12.42
N PHE A 17 -7.99 3.91 -11.69
CA PHE A 17 -8.26 4.23 -10.29
C PHE A 17 -7.03 4.06 -9.41
N VAL A 18 -6.20 3.09 -9.71
CA VAL A 18 -4.99 2.92 -8.91
C VAL A 18 -4.00 4.06 -9.15
N LEU A 19 -3.96 4.59 -10.36
CA LEU A 19 -3.09 5.73 -10.65
C LEU A 19 -3.58 6.97 -9.92
N GLU A 20 -4.88 7.17 -9.87
CA GLU A 20 -5.43 8.29 -9.12
C GLU A 20 -5.12 8.15 -7.63
N ALA A 21 -5.26 6.94 -7.11
CA ALA A 21 -4.94 6.70 -5.71
C ALA A 21 -3.48 7.00 -5.44
N ALA A 22 -2.60 6.54 -6.32
CA ALA A 22 -1.17 6.76 -6.13
C ALA A 22 -0.82 8.24 -6.09
N ASP A 23 -1.39 8.99 -7.02
CA ASP A 23 -1.14 10.43 -7.07
C ASP A 23 -1.60 11.11 -5.79
N ALA A 24 -2.80 10.78 -5.33
CA ALA A 24 -3.34 11.39 -4.13
C ALA A 24 -2.50 11.04 -2.90
N MET A 25 -2.02 9.80 -2.85
CA MET A 25 -1.24 9.35 -1.70
C MET A 25 0.08 10.10 -1.58
N VAL A 26 0.81 10.22 -2.68
CA VAL A 26 2.12 10.87 -2.61
C VAL A 26 1.99 12.37 -2.43
N LYS A 27 0.87 12.95 -2.78
CA LYS A 27 0.65 14.38 -2.57
C LYS A 27 0.19 14.68 -1.16
N ALA A 28 -0.45 13.74 -0.48
CA ALA A 28 -1.07 14.00 0.80
C ALA A 28 -0.12 13.83 1.97
N ALA A 29 0.92 13.03 1.83
CA ALA A 29 1.78 12.71 2.95
C ALA A 29 3.18 12.40 2.47
N ASP A 30 4.10 12.38 3.41
CA ASP A 30 5.51 12.12 3.10
C ASP A 30 5.71 10.61 3.02
N VAL A 31 5.27 10.04 1.92
CA VAL A 31 5.43 8.62 1.64
C VAL A 31 6.12 8.45 0.30
N GLU A 32 6.76 7.33 0.14
CA GLU A 32 7.49 7.00 -1.07
C GLU A 32 6.74 5.91 -1.80
N LEU A 33 6.55 6.11 -3.10
CA LEU A 33 5.91 5.09 -3.92
C LEU A 33 6.85 3.93 -4.13
N ILE A 34 6.44 2.74 -3.69
CA ILE A 34 7.23 1.55 -3.90
C ILE A 34 6.97 0.98 -5.28
N GLY A 35 5.72 0.92 -5.66
CA GLY A 35 5.39 0.37 -6.97
C GLY A 35 3.96 -0.12 -7.02
N TYR A 36 3.68 -0.83 -8.11
CA TYR A 36 2.36 -1.36 -8.36
C TYR A 36 2.46 -2.88 -8.47
N GLU A 37 1.38 -3.54 -8.12
CA GLU A 37 1.35 -4.99 -8.24
C GLU A 37 0.05 -5.40 -8.89
N ASN A 38 0.16 -6.19 -9.95
CA ASN A 38 -0.99 -6.72 -10.65
C ASN A 38 -1.39 -8.02 -9.96
N VAL A 39 -2.51 -7.98 -9.27
CA VAL A 39 -2.88 -9.13 -8.48
C VAL A 39 -3.49 -10.21 -9.35
N ALA A 40 -4.65 -9.96 -9.91
CA ALA A 40 -5.30 -10.92 -10.78
C ALA A 40 -6.62 -10.31 -11.25
N SER A 41 -7.07 -10.74 -12.42
CA SER A 41 -8.43 -10.41 -12.89
C SER A 41 -8.71 -8.92 -12.94
N GLY A 42 -7.69 -8.13 -13.26
CA GLY A 42 -7.90 -6.69 -13.40
C GLY A 42 -7.70 -5.88 -12.13
N TYR A 43 -7.39 -6.54 -11.01
CA TYR A 43 -7.13 -5.83 -9.77
C TYR A 43 -5.66 -5.43 -9.69
N ILE A 44 -5.41 -4.20 -9.30
CA ILE A 44 -4.06 -3.65 -9.22
C ILE A 44 -3.89 -2.97 -7.88
N SER A 45 -2.77 -3.22 -7.24
CA SER A 45 -2.43 -2.59 -5.97
C SER A 45 -1.35 -1.55 -6.19
N VAL A 46 -1.39 -0.50 -5.39
CA VAL A 46 -0.29 0.44 -5.29
C VAL A 46 0.22 0.42 -3.87
N LEU A 47 1.54 0.47 -3.73
CA LEU A 47 2.19 0.39 -2.43
C LEU A 47 3.05 1.63 -2.20
N VAL A 48 2.92 2.18 -1.00
CA VAL A 48 3.78 3.28 -0.56
C VAL A 48 4.39 2.90 0.78
N GLN A 49 5.48 3.56 1.14
CA GLN A 49 6.09 3.33 2.43
C GLN A 49 6.42 4.64 3.10
N GLY A 50 6.47 4.61 4.41
CA GLY A 50 6.79 5.77 5.22
C GLY A 50 6.46 5.47 6.67
N ASP A 51 6.39 6.52 7.47
CA ASP A 51 5.95 6.38 8.85
C ASP A 51 4.50 5.91 8.88
N VAL A 52 4.12 5.28 9.98
CA VAL A 52 2.77 4.77 10.13
C VAL A 52 1.75 5.88 9.94
N GLY A 53 1.97 7.02 10.57
CA GLY A 53 1.03 8.14 10.44
C GLY A 53 0.94 8.67 9.03
N ALA A 54 2.09 8.76 8.36
CA ALA A 54 2.11 9.23 6.99
C ALA A 54 1.37 8.24 6.07
N CYS A 55 1.57 6.95 6.31
CA CYS A 55 0.88 5.96 5.49
C CYS A 55 -0.62 6.00 5.71
N ARG A 56 -1.07 6.20 6.95
CA ARG A 56 -2.50 6.33 7.20
C ARG A 56 -3.09 7.53 6.48
N THR A 57 -2.42 8.67 6.57
CA THR A 57 -2.88 9.85 5.87
C THR A 57 -2.92 9.63 4.37
N ALA A 58 -1.87 9.00 3.84
CA ALA A 58 -1.81 8.74 2.41
C ALA A 58 -2.94 7.82 1.97
N VAL A 59 -3.15 6.71 2.70
CA VAL A 59 -4.18 5.76 2.32
C VAL A 59 -5.55 6.41 2.37
N GLN A 60 -5.83 7.22 3.39
CA GLN A 60 -7.11 7.90 3.47
C GLN A 60 -7.32 8.82 2.29
N ALA A 61 -6.28 9.55 1.90
CA ALA A 61 -6.39 10.47 0.77
C ALA A 61 -6.61 9.70 -0.53
N GLY A 62 -5.92 8.58 -0.69
CA GLY A 62 -6.08 7.78 -1.89
C GLY A 62 -7.49 7.21 -2.01
N VAL A 63 -8.03 6.71 -0.91
CA VAL A 63 -9.39 6.19 -0.92
C VAL A 63 -10.39 7.27 -1.29
N LYS A 64 -10.24 8.45 -0.69
CA LYS A 64 -11.15 9.55 -1.00
C LYS A 64 -11.06 9.96 -2.45
N ALA A 65 -9.87 9.97 -3.01
CA ALA A 65 -9.71 10.38 -4.39
C ALA A 65 -10.41 9.40 -5.33
N VAL A 66 -10.29 8.11 -5.07
CA VAL A 66 -10.96 7.11 -5.90
C VAL A 66 -12.47 7.22 -5.75
N GLU A 67 -12.94 7.40 -4.52
CA GLU A 67 -14.37 7.53 -4.29
C GLU A 67 -14.94 8.78 -4.94
N ALA A 68 -14.16 9.84 -5.00
CA ALA A 68 -14.59 11.07 -5.65
C ALA A 68 -14.80 10.87 -7.15
N MET A 69 -14.19 9.84 -7.72
CA MET A 69 -14.41 9.51 -9.12
C MET A 69 -15.63 8.63 -9.34
N GLY A 70 -16.36 8.32 -8.26
CA GLY A 70 -17.52 7.46 -8.36
C GLY A 70 -17.19 5.98 -8.30
N ALA A 71 -15.97 5.63 -7.94
CA ALA A 71 -15.55 4.24 -7.88
C ALA A 71 -15.32 3.82 -6.44
N GLN A 72 -15.10 2.55 -6.24
CA GLN A 72 -14.81 2.01 -4.92
C GLN A 72 -13.43 1.41 -4.90
N VAL A 73 -12.78 1.56 -3.76
CA VAL A 73 -11.53 0.87 -3.49
C VAL A 73 -11.88 -0.55 -3.09
N TYR A 74 -11.19 -1.51 -3.72
CA TYR A 74 -11.43 -2.91 -3.38
C TYR A 74 -10.95 -3.21 -1.97
N SER A 75 -9.77 -2.71 -1.62
CA SER A 75 -9.25 -2.87 -0.27
C SER A 75 -8.18 -1.82 -0.03
N SER A 76 -7.97 -1.53 1.24
CA SER A 76 -6.93 -0.62 1.65
C SER A 76 -6.44 -1.04 3.02
N VAL A 77 -5.15 -0.87 3.27
CA VAL A 77 -4.58 -1.30 4.52
C VAL A 77 -3.28 -0.56 4.78
N VAL A 78 -2.95 -0.40 6.05
CA VAL A 78 -1.64 0.08 6.47
C VAL A 78 -1.03 -1.03 7.30
N ILE A 79 0.15 -1.49 6.88
CA ILE A 79 0.83 -2.58 7.55
C ILE A 79 2.07 -2.02 8.21
N PRO A 80 2.07 -1.90 9.53
CA PRO A 80 3.28 -1.46 10.23
C PRO A 80 4.36 -2.52 10.09
N ARG A 81 5.58 -2.07 9.89
CA ARG A 81 6.69 -2.97 9.72
C ARG A 81 7.78 -2.57 10.68
N PRO A 82 8.09 -3.41 11.68
CA PRO A 82 9.18 -3.09 12.59
C PRO A 82 10.48 -2.97 11.83
N HIS A 83 11.36 -2.12 12.34
CA HIS A 83 12.63 -1.90 11.71
C HIS A 83 13.37 -3.21 11.46
N HIS A 84 13.30 -4.12 12.39
CA HIS A 84 14.07 -5.35 12.30
C HIS A 84 13.17 -6.50 12.70
N ASN A 85 12.81 -7.31 11.72
CA ASN A 85 11.94 -8.45 12.00
C ASN A 85 12.47 -9.66 11.28
N PRO A 86 13.15 -10.56 12.00
CA PRO A 86 13.73 -11.73 11.35
C PRO A 86 12.70 -12.61 10.67
N LEU A 87 11.48 -12.66 11.19
CA LEU A 87 10.46 -13.49 10.58
C LEU A 87 10.08 -13.01 9.21
N LEU A 88 10.02 -11.70 9.05
CA LEU A 88 9.67 -11.15 7.75
C LEU A 88 10.82 -11.27 6.77
N THR A 89 12.04 -11.03 7.26
CA THR A 89 13.17 -11.10 6.34
C THR A 89 13.61 -12.52 6.10
N GLY A 90 13.51 -13.37 7.10
CA GLY A 90 13.97 -14.74 6.97
C GLY A 90 13.13 -15.56 6.03
N GLY A 91 11.86 -15.25 5.95
CA GLY A 91 11.00 -15.98 5.05
C GLY A 91 10.95 -15.41 3.67
N THR A 92 11.68 -14.36 3.43
CA THR A 92 11.60 -13.67 2.17
C THR A 92 12.21 -14.48 1.06
N SER A 93 11.43 -14.78 0.12
CA SER A 93 11.93 -15.36 -1.09
C SER A 93 12.34 -14.24 -2.00
N ALA A 94 12.60 -14.57 -3.23
CA ALA A 94 12.90 -13.57 -4.23
C ALA A 94 11.74 -12.58 -4.40
N SER A 95 10.57 -12.92 -3.94
CA SER A 95 9.46 -12.02 -4.10
C SER A 95 8.96 -11.55 -2.75
N GLY A 96 9.57 -10.49 -2.25
CA GLY A 96 9.08 -9.87 -1.04
C GLY A 96 7.66 -9.38 -1.17
N VAL A 97 7.25 -9.11 -2.40
CA VAL A 97 5.88 -8.67 -2.65
C VAL A 97 4.88 -9.73 -2.24
N MET A 98 5.23 -10.99 -2.43
CA MET A 98 4.34 -12.07 -2.02
C MET A 98 4.10 -12.05 -0.53
N GLU A 99 5.10 -11.70 0.24
CA GLU A 99 4.93 -11.63 1.67
C GLU A 99 3.99 -10.51 2.08
N TRP A 100 4.09 -9.39 1.40
CA TRP A 100 3.17 -8.30 1.67
C TRP A 100 1.75 -8.72 1.44
N ARG A 101 1.51 -9.38 0.33
CA ARG A 101 0.17 -9.81 0.01
C ARG A 101 -0.34 -10.81 1.03
N HIS A 102 0.55 -11.70 1.47
CA HIS A 102 0.17 -12.69 2.45
C HIS A 102 -0.24 -12.05 3.78
N LEU A 103 0.56 -11.10 4.25
CA LEU A 103 0.24 -10.39 5.48
C LEU A 103 -1.06 -9.64 5.35
N TYR A 104 -1.25 -9.02 4.22
CA TYR A 104 -2.45 -8.26 3.96
C TYR A 104 -3.68 -9.15 3.98
N GLU A 105 -3.59 -10.33 3.42
CA GLU A 105 -4.74 -11.22 3.36
C GLU A 105 -5.09 -11.80 4.72
N ILE A 106 -4.10 -11.94 5.58
CA ILE A 106 -4.36 -12.44 6.91
C ILE A 106 -5.08 -11.39 7.75
N CYS A 107 -4.70 -10.15 7.57
CA CYS A 107 -5.34 -9.07 8.29
C CYS A 107 -6.73 -8.81 7.75
#